data_34b2f4d63a17730d74349964bb4536cf
#
_entry.id   34b2f4d63a17730d74349964bb4536cf
#
_cell.length_a   1.000
_cell.length_b   1.000
_cell.length_c   1.000
_cell.angle_alpha   90.00
_cell.angle_beta   90.00
_cell.angle_gamma   90.00
#
_symmetry.space_group_name_H-M   'P 1'
#
loop_
_entity.id
_entity.type
_entity.pdbx_description
1 polymer ?
#
loop_
_entity_poly.entity_id
_entity_poly.type
_entity_poly.pdbx_seq_one_letter_code
_entity_poly.pdbx_strand_id
1 'polypeptide(L)'
;MGGGTGTGAAPVIAKMAQDLGILTVGIVTMPFQFEGKTRNDQAETGLNKLRRHVDSLIVINNNKLREVYGDLGFKQGFAKADEVLAGASRGIAEVITHHYTQNIDLRDAKTVLANSGTAIMGSATSSGTHRAQEAVSKALDSPLLNDNKIIGAKNVLLLIVSGSEEVTIDEIGAINEHIQLEAGNSA
;
A
#
# COMPACT_ATOMS: atom_id res chain seq x y z
N MET A 1 14.00 -1.85 4.39
CA MET A 1 14.50 -2.32 5.70
C MET A 1 15.83 -3.06 5.51
N GLY A 2 16.55 -3.41 6.58
CA GLY A 2 17.82 -4.17 6.50
C GLY A 2 19.10 -3.31 6.50
N GLY A 3 19.01 -2.03 6.21
CA GLY A 3 20.11 -1.07 6.39
C GLY A 3 19.99 -0.31 7.72
N GLY A 4 21.02 0.43 8.10
CA GLY A 4 21.09 1.13 9.40
C GLY A 4 19.96 2.14 9.60
N THR A 5 19.70 2.99 8.61
CA THR A 5 18.68 4.05 8.69
C THR A 5 17.26 3.47 8.77
N GLY A 6 16.87 2.63 7.83
CA GLY A 6 15.51 2.06 7.80
C GLY A 6 15.23 1.17 9.01
N THR A 7 16.22 0.38 9.45
CA THR A 7 16.06 -0.55 10.57
C THR A 7 16.15 0.15 11.93
N GLY A 8 17.02 1.15 12.05
CA GLY A 8 17.31 1.83 13.31
C GLY A 8 16.49 3.11 13.51
N ALA A 9 16.51 4.03 12.54
CA ALA A 9 15.89 5.35 12.71
C ALA A 9 14.36 5.33 12.53
N ALA A 10 13.83 4.55 11.59
CA ALA A 10 12.40 4.56 11.33
C ALA A 10 11.53 4.21 12.55
N PRO A 11 11.83 3.16 13.36
CA PRO A 11 11.06 2.89 14.57
C PRO A 11 11.14 4.01 15.63
N VAL A 12 12.28 4.71 15.71
CA VAL A 12 12.46 5.82 16.65
C VAL A 12 11.61 7.02 16.25
N ILE A 13 11.65 7.38 14.96
CA ILE A 13 10.82 8.47 14.40
C ILE A 13 9.34 8.15 14.56
N ALA A 14 8.95 6.91 14.24
CA ALA A 14 7.56 6.47 14.40
C ALA A 14 7.09 6.58 15.86
N LYS A 15 7.94 6.19 16.82
CA LYS A 15 7.64 6.35 18.25
C LYS A 15 7.44 7.82 18.63
N MET A 16 8.30 8.71 18.16
CA MET A 16 8.17 10.15 18.43
C MET A 16 6.84 10.71 17.85
N ALA A 17 6.47 10.30 16.65
CA ALA A 17 5.20 10.68 16.04
C ALA A 17 4.01 10.15 16.85
N GLN A 18 4.06 8.89 17.28
CA GLN A 18 3.05 8.24 18.11
C GLN A 18 2.89 8.98 19.47
N ASP A 19 4.01 9.31 20.11
CA ASP A 19 4.02 10.03 21.41
C ASP A 19 3.39 11.44 21.27
N LEU A 20 3.43 12.03 20.08
CA LEU A 20 2.78 13.30 19.75
C LEU A 20 1.30 13.15 19.30
N GLY A 21 0.76 11.95 19.28
CA GLY A 21 -0.62 11.68 18.83
C GLY A 21 -0.84 11.85 17.31
N ILE A 22 0.23 11.82 16.52
CA ILE A 22 0.18 11.96 15.07
C ILE A 22 -0.16 10.61 14.44
N LEU A 23 -1.15 10.57 13.52
CA LEU A 23 -1.42 9.38 12.71
C LEU A 23 -0.15 8.97 11.94
N THR A 24 0.33 7.79 12.24
CA THR A 24 1.61 7.31 11.72
C THR A 24 1.43 6.07 10.86
N VAL A 25 1.73 6.20 9.57
CA VAL A 25 1.69 5.10 8.60
C VAL A 25 3.11 4.71 8.22
N GLY A 26 3.47 3.46 8.45
CA GLY A 26 4.75 2.89 8.03
C GLY A 26 4.63 2.27 6.64
N ILE A 27 5.48 2.67 5.71
CA ILE A 27 5.59 2.03 4.40
C ILE A 27 7.04 1.61 4.23
N VAL A 28 7.28 0.32 4.09
CA VAL A 28 8.62 -0.24 4.06
C VAL A 28 8.77 -1.32 2.99
N THR A 29 9.99 -1.46 2.48
CA THR A 29 10.36 -2.57 1.61
C THR A 29 11.18 -3.60 2.39
N MET A 30 10.92 -4.88 2.15
CA MET A 30 11.79 -5.98 2.58
C MET A 30 12.88 -6.22 1.53
N PRO A 31 14.12 -6.49 1.94
CA PRO A 31 15.22 -6.71 1.01
C PRO A 31 14.98 -7.91 0.11
N PHE A 32 15.66 -7.92 -1.02
CA PHE A 32 15.71 -9.11 -1.88
C PHE A 32 16.43 -10.27 -1.16
N GLN A 33 16.04 -11.50 -1.47
CA GLN A 33 16.67 -12.68 -0.87
C GLN A 33 18.16 -12.75 -1.16
N PHE A 34 18.60 -12.32 -2.34
CA PHE A 34 20.03 -12.31 -2.71
C PHE A 34 20.89 -11.32 -1.93
N GLU A 35 20.29 -10.38 -1.20
CA GLU A 35 21.03 -9.46 -0.33
C GLU A 35 21.61 -10.15 0.93
N GLY A 36 21.21 -11.39 1.17
CA GLY A 36 21.77 -12.26 2.19
C GLY A 36 20.95 -12.32 3.49
N LYS A 37 21.17 -13.42 4.21
CA LYS A 37 20.42 -13.74 5.41
C LYS A 37 20.50 -12.67 6.49
N THR A 38 21.72 -12.19 6.78
CA THR A 38 21.93 -11.18 7.83
C THR A 38 21.11 -9.92 7.59
N ARG A 39 21.01 -9.48 6.33
CA ARG A 39 20.25 -8.29 5.97
C ARG A 39 18.74 -8.52 6.11
N ASN A 40 18.26 -9.68 5.74
CA ASN A 40 16.87 -10.08 5.91
C ASN A 40 16.49 -10.20 7.41
N ASP A 41 17.33 -10.83 8.24
CA ASP A 41 17.10 -10.94 9.68
C ASP A 41 17.08 -9.55 10.37
N GLN A 42 17.97 -8.65 9.95
CA GLN A 42 17.95 -7.26 10.41
C GLN A 42 16.69 -6.52 9.98
N ALA A 43 16.23 -6.73 8.75
CA ALA A 43 14.98 -6.15 8.24
C ALA A 43 13.78 -6.60 9.05
N GLU A 44 13.66 -7.89 9.36
CA GLU A 44 12.60 -8.44 10.19
C GLU A 44 12.62 -7.85 11.60
N THR A 45 13.80 -7.77 12.21
CA THR A 45 13.96 -7.15 13.53
C THR A 45 13.49 -5.70 13.54
N GLY A 46 13.88 -4.92 12.52
CA GLY A 46 13.44 -3.53 12.35
C GLY A 46 11.95 -3.39 12.09
N LEU A 47 11.39 -4.28 11.27
CA LEU A 47 9.97 -4.34 10.98
C LEU A 47 9.14 -4.57 12.24
N ASN A 48 9.55 -5.54 13.07
CA ASN A 48 8.87 -5.85 14.32
C ASN A 48 8.94 -4.70 15.34
N LYS A 49 10.03 -3.93 15.33
CA LYS A 49 10.12 -2.69 16.14
C LYS A 49 9.21 -1.61 15.61
N LEU A 50 9.21 -1.39 14.29
CA LEU A 50 8.38 -0.36 13.66
C LEU A 50 6.89 -0.62 13.87
N ARG A 51 6.45 -1.87 13.71
CA ARG A 51 5.05 -2.29 13.89
C ARG A 51 4.43 -1.86 15.21
N ARG A 52 5.23 -1.73 16.25
CA ARG A 52 4.76 -1.32 17.60
C ARG A 52 4.47 0.19 17.72
N HIS A 53 4.92 0.97 16.76
CA HIS A 53 4.91 2.44 16.83
C HIS A 53 4.21 3.10 15.64
N VAL A 54 3.56 2.31 14.81
CA VAL A 54 2.75 2.81 13.69
C VAL A 54 1.29 2.37 13.85
N ASP A 55 0.37 3.19 13.40
CA ASP A 55 -1.05 2.88 13.36
C ASP A 55 -1.35 1.87 12.25
N SER A 56 -0.66 2.03 11.13
CA SER A 56 -0.81 1.18 9.95
C SER A 56 0.56 0.89 9.35
N LEU A 57 0.76 -0.36 8.90
CA LEU A 57 2.03 -0.81 8.33
C LEU A 57 1.81 -1.50 6.99
N ILE A 58 2.37 -0.92 5.94
CA ILE A 58 2.42 -1.50 4.60
C ILE A 58 3.82 -2.06 4.38
N VAL A 59 3.89 -3.35 4.06
CA VAL A 59 5.15 -4.06 3.81
C VAL A 59 5.18 -4.51 2.36
N ILE A 60 6.16 -4.02 1.62
CA ILE A 60 6.39 -4.36 0.22
C ILE A 60 7.52 -5.38 0.16
N ASN A 61 7.25 -6.54 -0.43
CA ASN A 61 8.27 -7.57 -0.62
C ASN A 61 8.95 -7.41 -1.98
N ASN A 62 10.22 -6.98 -1.98
CA ASN A 62 10.97 -6.78 -3.21
C ASN A 62 11.07 -8.04 -4.08
N ASN A 63 11.01 -9.24 -3.51
CA ASN A 63 11.04 -10.47 -4.28
C ASN A 63 9.81 -10.64 -5.19
N LYS A 64 8.67 -10.06 -4.82
CA LYS A 64 7.46 -10.06 -5.64
C LYS A 64 7.57 -9.18 -6.90
N LEU A 65 8.51 -8.24 -6.92
CA LEU A 65 8.73 -7.41 -8.11
C LEU A 65 9.12 -8.24 -9.34
N ARG A 66 9.83 -9.36 -9.13
CA ARG A 66 10.17 -10.27 -10.22
C ARG A 66 8.95 -10.96 -10.81
N GLU A 67 7.97 -11.30 -10.01
CA GLU A 67 6.74 -11.96 -10.47
C GLU A 67 5.93 -11.03 -11.38
N VAL A 68 5.95 -9.74 -11.10
CA VAL A 68 5.15 -8.73 -11.81
C VAL A 68 5.89 -8.09 -12.99
N TYR A 69 7.17 -7.76 -12.79
CA TYR A 69 7.96 -7.03 -13.79
C TYR A 69 8.95 -7.91 -14.56
N GLY A 70 8.98 -9.21 -14.26
CA GLY A 70 9.87 -10.16 -14.92
C GLY A 70 11.32 -10.09 -14.43
N ASP A 71 12.26 -10.61 -15.22
CA ASP A 71 13.67 -10.68 -14.88
C ASP A 71 14.36 -9.33 -15.12
N LEU A 72 14.33 -8.48 -14.11
CA LEU A 72 14.95 -7.15 -14.15
C LEU A 72 16.46 -7.24 -13.93
N GLY A 73 17.22 -6.43 -14.65
CA GLY A 73 18.63 -6.22 -14.32
C GLY A 73 18.81 -5.67 -12.90
N PHE A 74 19.96 -5.96 -12.27
CA PHE A 74 20.24 -5.60 -10.86
C PHE A 74 19.87 -4.15 -10.50
N LYS A 75 20.38 -3.17 -11.28
CA LYS A 75 20.08 -1.75 -11.06
C LYS A 75 18.62 -1.41 -11.26
N GLN A 76 17.99 -2.02 -12.26
CA GLN A 76 16.56 -1.82 -12.55
C GLN A 76 15.66 -2.39 -11.44
N GLY A 77 16.03 -3.52 -10.84
CA GLY A 77 15.32 -4.11 -9.71
C GLY A 77 15.25 -3.16 -8.51
N PHE A 78 16.36 -2.53 -8.14
CA PHE A 78 16.37 -1.54 -7.07
C PHE A 78 15.61 -0.26 -7.44
N ALA A 79 15.81 0.25 -8.65
CA ALA A 79 15.05 1.42 -9.11
C ALA A 79 13.54 1.16 -9.10
N LYS A 80 13.11 -0.05 -9.44
CA LYS A 80 11.70 -0.45 -9.39
C LYS A 80 11.18 -0.57 -7.97
N ALA A 81 11.97 -1.08 -7.03
CA ALA A 81 11.63 -1.10 -5.61
C ALA A 81 11.41 0.31 -5.06
N ASP A 82 12.27 1.26 -5.42
CA ASP A 82 12.15 2.66 -5.04
C ASP A 82 10.90 3.32 -5.66
N GLU A 83 10.63 3.05 -6.93
CA GLU A 83 9.43 3.54 -7.63
C GLU A 83 8.13 3.05 -6.97
N VAL A 84 8.08 1.77 -6.63
CA VAL A 84 6.93 1.15 -5.96
C VAL A 84 6.71 1.76 -4.57
N LEU A 85 7.79 1.94 -3.79
CA LEU A 85 7.72 2.59 -2.48
C LEU A 85 7.24 4.05 -2.59
N ALA A 86 7.78 4.79 -3.56
CA ALA A 86 7.37 6.18 -3.82
C ALA A 86 5.90 6.25 -4.28
N GLY A 87 5.46 5.32 -5.13
CA GLY A 87 4.07 5.21 -5.57
C GLY A 87 3.10 4.95 -4.41
N ALA A 88 3.44 4.03 -3.52
CA ALA A 88 2.65 3.74 -2.33
C ALA A 88 2.53 4.97 -1.41
N SER A 89 3.65 5.64 -1.17
CA SER A 89 3.68 6.85 -0.33
C SER A 89 2.85 7.98 -0.94
N ARG A 90 2.97 8.18 -2.25
CA ARG A 90 2.21 9.18 -2.99
C ARG A 90 0.71 8.88 -2.94
N GLY A 91 0.30 7.64 -3.18
CA GLY A 91 -1.11 7.26 -3.17
C GLY A 91 -1.79 7.56 -1.83
N ILE A 92 -1.14 7.27 -0.71
CA ILE A 92 -1.67 7.63 0.61
C ILE A 92 -1.71 9.15 0.80
N ALA A 93 -0.68 9.86 0.38
CA ALA A 93 -0.65 11.33 0.48
C ALA A 93 -1.75 11.96 -0.37
N GLU A 94 -1.96 11.48 -1.58
CA GLU A 94 -2.99 11.99 -2.51
C GLU A 94 -4.40 11.85 -1.93
N VAL A 95 -4.70 10.73 -1.28
CA VAL A 95 -6.00 10.53 -0.61
C VAL A 95 -6.28 11.64 0.41
N ILE A 96 -5.25 12.12 1.10
CA ILE A 96 -5.39 13.09 2.19
C ILE A 96 -5.30 14.53 1.69
N THR A 97 -4.51 14.80 0.64
CA THR A 97 -4.14 16.16 0.22
C THR A 97 -4.89 16.68 -0.99
N HIS A 98 -5.40 15.79 -1.85
CA HIS A 98 -6.14 16.23 -3.03
C HIS A 98 -7.61 16.52 -2.72
N HIS A 99 -8.06 17.70 -3.17
CA HIS A 99 -9.46 18.08 -3.16
C HIS A 99 -10.14 17.54 -4.41
N TYR A 100 -10.73 16.36 -4.29
CA TYR A 100 -11.61 15.81 -5.33
C TYR A 100 -13.06 16.23 -5.10
N THR A 101 -13.94 15.97 -6.05
CA THR A 101 -15.37 16.32 -5.99
C THR A 101 -16.08 15.71 -4.76
N GLN A 102 -15.62 14.57 -4.29
CA GLN A 102 -15.95 14.01 -2.98
C GLN A 102 -14.66 13.93 -2.15
N ASN A 103 -14.57 14.74 -1.13
CA ASN A 103 -13.40 14.80 -0.26
C ASN A 103 -13.45 13.68 0.76
N ILE A 104 -12.40 12.87 0.78
CA ILE A 104 -12.03 12.12 1.97
C ILE A 104 -11.25 13.09 2.84
N ASP A 105 -11.76 13.41 4.02
CA ASP A 105 -11.03 14.27 4.93
C ASP A 105 -9.99 13.46 5.73
N LEU A 106 -9.09 14.17 6.40
CA LEU A 106 -8.08 13.55 7.26
C LEU A 106 -8.73 12.69 8.37
N ARG A 107 -9.96 13.00 8.77
CA ARG A 107 -10.69 12.27 9.81
C ARG A 107 -11.12 10.89 9.28
N ASP A 108 -11.58 10.80 8.03
CA ASP A 108 -11.95 9.55 7.39
C ASP A 108 -10.74 8.65 7.20
N ALA A 109 -9.64 9.19 6.68
CA ALA A 109 -8.38 8.49 6.57
C ALA A 109 -7.88 7.99 7.94
N LYS A 110 -8.00 8.82 8.98
CA LYS A 110 -7.64 8.44 10.35
C LYS A 110 -8.54 7.31 10.87
N THR A 111 -9.83 7.34 10.60
CA THR A 111 -10.78 6.29 11.02
C THR A 111 -10.42 4.92 10.42
N VAL A 112 -9.97 4.88 9.17
CA VAL A 112 -9.58 3.64 8.49
C VAL A 112 -8.19 3.17 8.92
N LEU A 113 -7.23 4.08 9.04
CA LEU A 113 -5.81 3.74 9.21
C LEU A 113 -5.39 3.65 10.69
N ALA A 114 -6.07 4.34 11.61
CA ALA A 114 -5.68 4.30 13.03
C ALA A 114 -5.86 2.91 13.62
N ASN A 115 -4.80 2.41 14.25
CA ASN A 115 -4.76 1.08 14.86
C ASN A 115 -5.16 -0.08 13.92
N SER A 116 -5.01 0.11 12.61
CA SER A 116 -5.34 -0.93 11.62
C SER A 116 -4.32 -2.08 11.59
N GLY A 117 -3.13 -1.85 12.12
CA GLY A 117 -2.05 -2.84 12.17
C GLY A 117 -1.42 -3.05 10.78
N THR A 118 -1.70 -4.17 10.13
CA THR A 118 -1.23 -4.41 8.76
C THR A 118 -2.24 -3.85 7.77
N ALA A 119 -1.76 -3.02 6.86
CA ALA A 119 -2.51 -2.54 5.72
C ALA A 119 -1.91 -3.06 4.41
N ILE A 120 -2.74 -3.17 3.42
CA ILE A 120 -2.35 -3.48 2.05
C ILE A 120 -2.80 -2.34 1.13
N MET A 121 -2.08 -2.13 0.07
CA MET A 121 -2.37 -1.08 -0.89
C MET A 121 -2.28 -1.61 -2.31
N GLY A 122 -3.27 -1.30 -3.12
CA GLY A 122 -3.25 -1.56 -4.55
C GLY A 122 -3.55 -0.28 -5.32
N SER A 123 -3.02 -0.17 -6.51
CA SER A 123 -3.26 0.96 -7.40
C SER A 123 -3.16 0.50 -8.83
N ALA A 124 -4.09 0.93 -9.66
CA ALA A 124 -4.08 0.62 -11.08
C ALA A 124 -4.75 1.73 -11.90
N THR A 125 -4.39 1.80 -13.16
CA THR A 125 -5.03 2.67 -14.15
C THR A 125 -5.51 1.80 -15.30
N SER A 126 -6.72 2.07 -15.79
CA SER A 126 -7.27 1.42 -16.98
C SER A 126 -8.08 2.40 -17.81
N SER A 127 -8.30 2.08 -19.07
CA SER A 127 -9.08 2.85 -20.04
C SER A 127 -9.88 1.93 -20.93
N GLY A 128 -10.91 2.47 -21.59
CA GLY A 128 -11.79 1.69 -22.50
C GLY A 128 -13.04 1.15 -21.80
N THR A 129 -13.78 0.30 -22.52
CA THR A 129 -15.13 -0.12 -22.13
C THR A 129 -15.21 -0.94 -20.83
N HIS A 130 -14.14 -1.67 -20.49
CA HIS A 130 -14.08 -2.53 -19.29
C HIS A 130 -13.13 -1.97 -18.22
N ARG A 131 -12.84 -0.66 -18.29
CA ARG A 131 -11.84 0.00 -17.44
C ARG A 131 -12.06 -0.22 -15.94
N ALA A 132 -13.30 -0.21 -15.47
CA ALA A 132 -13.63 -0.37 -14.05
C ALA A 132 -13.20 -1.75 -13.53
N GLN A 133 -13.63 -2.82 -14.21
CA GLN A 133 -13.28 -4.19 -13.83
C GLN A 133 -11.78 -4.47 -13.96
N GLU A 134 -11.17 -4.00 -15.05
CA GLU A 134 -9.73 -4.15 -15.25
C GLU A 134 -8.91 -3.40 -14.19
N ALA A 135 -9.31 -2.17 -13.84
CA ALA A 135 -8.61 -1.38 -12.84
C ALA A 135 -8.68 -2.05 -11.46
N VAL A 136 -9.87 -2.47 -11.02
CA VAL A 136 -10.00 -3.10 -9.70
C VAL A 136 -9.28 -4.44 -9.64
N SER A 137 -9.37 -5.29 -10.66
CA SER A 137 -8.61 -6.55 -10.71
C SER A 137 -7.11 -6.31 -10.66
N LYS A 138 -6.58 -5.39 -11.49
CA LYS A 138 -5.15 -5.05 -11.49
C LYS A 138 -4.70 -4.43 -10.17
N ALA A 139 -5.54 -3.63 -9.52
CA ALA A 139 -5.22 -3.06 -8.21
C ALA A 139 -5.13 -4.14 -7.12
N LEU A 140 -6.02 -5.13 -7.16
CA LEU A 140 -6.03 -6.24 -6.22
C LEU A 140 -4.94 -7.29 -6.51
N ASP A 141 -4.47 -7.40 -7.75
CA ASP A 141 -3.33 -8.22 -8.15
C ASP A 141 -1.98 -7.49 -8.01
N SER A 142 -1.98 -6.31 -7.42
CA SER A 142 -0.77 -5.49 -7.28
C SER A 142 0.32 -6.20 -6.47
N PRO A 143 1.60 -6.09 -6.86
CA PRO A 143 2.74 -6.62 -6.10
C PRO A 143 2.94 -5.95 -4.75
N LEU A 144 2.23 -4.85 -4.51
CA LEU A 144 2.15 -4.19 -3.21
C LEU A 144 1.32 -5.02 -2.21
N LEU A 145 0.57 -6.00 -2.69
CA LEU A 145 -0.17 -6.97 -1.91
C LEU A 145 0.76 -8.16 -1.63
N ASN A 146 1.39 -8.17 -0.47
CA ASN A 146 2.27 -9.26 -0.05
C ASN A 146 1.42 -10.49 0.31
N ASP A 147 1.19 -11.43 -0.63
CA ASP A 147 0.46 -12.70 -0.48
C ASP A 147 -0.92 -12.62 0.23
N ASN A 148 -1.26 -11.46 0.72
CA ASN A 148 -2.50 -11.22 1.44
C ASN A 148 -3.56 -10.77 0.46
N LYS A 149 -4.43 -11.68 0.13
CA LYS A 149 -5.74 -11.30 -0.43
C LYS A 149 -6.42 -10.37 0.57
N ILE A 150 -7.25 -9.45 0.08
CA ILE A 150 -8.03 -8.54 0.92
C ILE A 150 -9.09 -9.27 1.78
N ILE A 151 -9.12 -10.59 1.74
CA ILE A 151 -10.06 -11.43 2.51
C ILE A 151 -9.96 -11.09 3.99
N GLY A 152 -11.10 -10.72 4.58
CA GLY A 152 -11.19 -10.32 5.98
C GLY A 152 -10.81 -8.88 6.27
N ALA A 153 -10.60 -8.05 5.24
CA ALA A 153 -10.45 -6.61 5.42
C ALA A 153 -11.69 -6.01 6.08
N LYS A 154 -11.49 -5.32 7.21
CA LYS A 154 -12.58 -4.67 7.96
C LYS A 154 -12.92 -3.29 7.41
N ASN A 155 -11.92 -2.60 6.90
CA ASN A 155 -12.04 -1.25 6.36
C ASN A 155 -11.31 -1.18 5.02
N VAL A 156 -11.90 -0.50 4.08
CA VAL A 156 -11.32 -0.23 2.76
C VAL A 156 -11.38 1.27 2.52
N LEU A 157 -10.25 1.85 2.14
CA LEU A 157 -10.15 3.22 1.67
C LEU A 157 -10.00 3.16 0.15
N LEU A 158 -11.00 3.65 -0.55
CA LEU A 158 -11.06 3.62 -2.00
C LEU A 158 -10.97 5.04 -2.56
N LEU A 159 -10.01 5.27 -3.44
CA LEU A 159 -9.89 6.50 -4.21
C LEU A 159 -10.06 6.19 -5.70
N ILE A 160 -11.06 6.79 -6.33
CA ILE A 160 -11.32 6.68 -7.76
C ILE A 160 -11.08 8.07 -8.38
N VAL A 161 -10.20 8.11 -9.36
CA VAL A 161 -9.85 9.34 -10.08
C VAL A 161 -10.17 9.18 -11.56
N SER A 162 -11.01 10.07 -12.08
CA SER A 162 -11.31 10.12 -13.50
C SER A 162 -10.15 10.74 -14.28
N GLY A 163 -9.88 10.20 -15.46
CA GLY A 163 -9.01 10.83 -16.44
C GLY A 163 -9.78 11.85 -17.32
N SER A 164 -9.58 11.78 -18.63
CA SER A 164 -10.33 12.59 -19.61
C SER A 164 -11.80 12.22 -19.71
N GLU A 165 -12.14 10.99 -19.37
CA GLU A 165 -13.52 10.49 -19.32
C GLU A 165 -13.93 10.27 -17.87
N GLU A 166 -15.01 10.92 -17.46
CA GLU A 166 -15.54 10.82 -16.11
C GLU A 166 -16.00 9.38 -15.80
N VAL A 167 -15.73 8.91 -14.58
CA VAL A 167 -16.21 7.62 -14.09
C VAL A 167 -17.72 7.70 -13.84
N THR A 168 -18.45 6.67 -14.27
CA THR A 168 -19.90 6.59 -14.09
C THR A 168 -20.27 5.99 -12.74
N ILE A 169 -21.52 6.23 -12.30
CA ILE A 169 -22.08 5.64 -11.07
C ILE A 169 -22.07 4.10 -11.15
N ASP A 170 -22.38 3.55 -12.32
CA ASP A 170 -22.40 2.11 -12.54
C ASP A 170 -20.99 1.51 -12.42
N GLU A 171 -19.97 2.21 -12.92
CA GLU A 171 -18.57 1.80 -12.78
C GLU A 171 -18.11 1.83 -11.30
N ILE A 172 -18.52 2.85 -10.55
CA ILE A 172 -18.26 2.93 -9.11
C ILE A 172 -18.94 1.76 -8.38
N GLY A 173 -20.19 1.45 -8.74
CA GLY A 173 -20.93 0.31 -8.21
C GLY A 173 -20.20 -1.01 -8.46
N ALA A 174 -19.79 -1.25 -9.71
CA ALA A 174 -19.06 -2.46 -10.10
C ALA A 174 -17.71 -2.62 -9.36
N ILE A 175 -16.97 -1.53 -9.15
CA ILE A 175 -15.72 -1.55 -8.38
C ILE A 175 -15.99 -1.93 -6.92
N ASN A 176 -16.99 -1.30 -6.29
CA ASN A 176 -17.35 -1.58 -4.90
C ASN A 176 -17.81 -3.03 -4.71
N GLU A 177 -18.67 -3.55 -5.59
CA GLU A 177 -19.13 -4.93 -5.55
C GLU A 177 -17.95 -5.92 -5.66
N HIS A 178 -17.03 -5.68 -6.59
CA HIS A 178 -15.84 -6.51 -6.76
C HIS A 178 -14.96 -6.52 -5.50
N ILE A 179 -14.72 -5.35 -4.89
CA ILE A 179 -13.95 -5.24 -3.65
C ILE A 179 -14.64 -6.00 -2.50
N GLN A 180 -15.96 -5.88 -2.36
CA GLN A 180 -16.71 -6.57 -1.31
C GLN A 180 -16.64 -8.10 -1.47
N LEU A 181 -16.77 -8.59 -2.69
CA LEU A 181 -16.65 -10.01 -3.00
C LEU A 181 -15.26 -10.55 -2.63
N GLU A 182 -14.21 -9.84 -3.02
CA GLU A 182 -12.82 -10.23 -2.72
C GLU A 182 -12.46 -10.09 -1.23
N ALA A 183 -13.09 -9.16 -0.52
CA ALA A 183 -12.93 -9.02 0.93
C ALA A 183 -13.66 -10.12 1.72
N GLY A 184 -14.52 -10.90 1.07
CA GLY A 184 -15.30 -11.94 1.74
C GLY A 184 -16.51 -11.41 2.52
N ASN A 185 -16.85 -10.15 2.36
CA ASN A 185 -18.05 -9.54 2.90
C ASN A 185 -19.13 -9.53 1.82
N SER A 186 -19.69 -10.70 1.54
CA SER A 186 -20.99 -10.73 0.86
C SER A 186 -22.03 -10.16 1.82
N ALA A 187 -22.56 -9.02 1.47
CA ALA A 187 -23.66 -8.37 2.16
C ALA A 187 -24.89 -9.26 2.20
#